data_75834d586e0a30a4f0c8f01199a8ac91
#
_entry.id   75834d586e0a30a4f0c8f01199a8ac91
#
_cell.length_a   1.000
_cell.length_b   1.000
_cell.length_c   1.000
_cell.angle_alpha   90.00
_cell.angle_beta   90.00
_cell.angle_gamma   90.00
#
_symmetry.space_group_name_H-M   'P 1'
#
loop_
_entity.id
_entity.type
_entity.pdbx_description
1 polymer ?
#
loop_
_entity_poly.entity_id
_entity_poly.type
_entity_poly.pdbx_seq_one_letter_code
_entity_poly.pdbx_strand_id
1 'polypeptide(L)' 'MANKTLPAITLTDAQYARVVKIIPGTTAAEKVAAYETMVRDMLRDLVIEADLRDAREAANVAIREAEAAARDNADNL' A
#
# COMPACT_ATOMS: atom_id res chain seq x y z
N MET A 1 -18.26 8.60 9.47
CA MET A 1 -17.67 8.72 8.12
C MET A 1 -18.38 7.76 7.17
N ALA A 2 -18.66 8.21 5.96
CA ALA A 2 -19.26 7.35 4.95
C ALA A 2 -18.22 6.36 4.40
N ASN A 3 -18.59 5.10 4.27
CA ASN A 3 -17.75 4.10 3.65
C ASN A 3 -17.80 4.26 2.13
N LYS A 4 -16.68 4.00 1.49
CA LYS A 4 -16.59 4.02 0.03
C LYS A 4 -16.19 2.64 -0.46
N THR A 5 -16.80 2.19 -1.55
CA THR A 5 -16.52 0.89 -2.15
C THR A 5 -15.78 1.10 -3.46
N LEU A 6 -14.69 0.36 -3.63
CA LEU A 6 -13.94 0.36 -4.88
C LEU A 6 -14.62 -0.57 -5.90
N PRO A 7 -14.50 -0.29 -7.21
CA PRO A 7 -15.06 -1.17 -8.24
C PRO A 7 -14.51 -2.59 -8.17
N ALA A 8 -15.34 -3.58 -8.43
CA ALA A 8 -14.94 -4.97 -8.53
C ALA A 8 -14.16 -5.21 -9.84
N ILE A 9 -13.23 -6.16 -9.80
CA ILE A 9 -12.49 -6.59 -10.96
C ILE A 9 -13.31 -7.65 -11.71
N THR A 10 -13.43 -7.50 -13.02
CA THR A 10 -14.09 -8.49 -13.86
C THR A 10 -13.05 -9.46 -14.43
N LEU A 11 -13.28 -10.76 -14.24
CA LEU A 11 -12.41 -11.82 -14.73
C LEU A 11 -13.13 -12.70 -15.76
N THR A 12 -12.38 -13.24 -16.71
CA THR A 12 -12.88 -14.28 -17.59
C THR A 12 -13.07 -15.58 -16.79
N ASP A 13 -13.86 -16.53 -17.32
CA ASP A 13 -14.08 -17.82 -16.65
C ASP A 13 -12.76 -18.55 -16.39
N ALA A 14 -11.82 -18.52 -17.33
CA ALA A 14 -10.51 -19.14 -17.18
C ALA A 14 -9.67 -18.46 -16.07
N GLN A 15 -9.69 -17.14 -16.02
CA GLN A 15 -9.00 -16.37 -14.98
C GLN A 15 -9.63 -16.62 -13.61
N TYR A 16 -10.96 -16.65 -13.55
CA TYR A 16 -11.69 -16.92 -12.31
C TYR A 16 -11.34 -18.31 -11.76
N ALA A 17 -11.31 -19.33 -12.61
CA ALA A 17 -10.96 -20.68 -12.20
C ALA A 17 -9.54 -20.76 -11.60
N ARG A 18 -8.60 -19.99 -12.13
CA ARG A 18 -7.23 -19.92 -11.61
C ARG A 18 -7.17 -19.19 -10.26
N VAL A 19 -7.88 -18.10 -10.14
CA VAL A 19 -7.92 -17.32 -8.90
C VAL A 19 -8.56 -18.12 -7.77
N VAL A 20 -9.65 -18.83 -8.04
CA VAL A 20 -10.35 -19.64 -7.05
C VAL A 20 -9.44 -20.72 -6.45
N LYS A 21 -8.48 -21.25 -7.20
CA LYS A 21 -7.54 -22.25 -6.71
C LYS A 21 -6.63 -21.74 -5.61
N ILE A 22 -6.29 -20.48 -5.60
CA ILE A 22 -5.39 -19.89 -4.60
C ILE A 22 -6.13 -19.35 -3.38
N ILE A 23 -7.45 -19.28 -3.43
CA ILE A 23 -8.26 -18.77 -2.33
C ILE A 23 -8.59 -19.91 -1.37
N PRO A 24 -8.21 -19.81 -0.07
CA PRO A 24 -8.54 -20.85 0.90
C PRO A 24 -10.03 -20.92 1.20
N GLY A 25 -10.49 -22.08 1.66
CA GLY A 25 -11.88 -22.30 2.03
C GLY A 25 -12.52 -23.38 1.16
N THR A 26 -13.58 -23.99 1.67
CA THR A 26 -14.31 -25.08 1.00
C THR A 26 -15.66 -24.61 0.47
N THR A 27 -16.30 -23.61 1.11
CA THR A 27 -17.57 -23.05 0.67
C THR A 27 -17.36 -21.73 -0.06
N ALA A 28 -18.36 -21.32 -0.84
CA ALA A 28 -18.31 -20.03 -1.54
C ALA A 28 -18.20 -18.86 -0.57
N ALA A 29 -18.90 -18.90 0.56
CA ALA A 29 -18.83 -17.88 1.60
C ALA A 29 -17.45 -17.79 2.22
N GLU A 30 -16.83 -18.92 2.52
CA GLU A 30 -15.45 -18.98 3.06
C GLU A 30 -14.45 -18.40 2.07
N LYS A 31 -14.58 -18.72 0.79
CA LYS A 31 -13.70 -18.19 -0.26
C LYS A 31 -13.85 -16.68 -0.44
N VAL A 32 -15.07 -16.16 -0.36
CA VAL A 32 -15.30 -14.71 -0.44
C VAL A 32 -14.65 -13.99 0.73
N ALA A 33 -14.84 -14.50 1.95
CA ALA A 33 -14.23 -13.92 3.15
C ALA A 33 -12.69 -13.95 3.07
N ALA A 34 -12.13 -15.06 2.63
CA ALA A 34 -10.67 -15.21 2.46
C ALA A 34 -10.13 -14.24 1.39
N TYR A 35 -10.84 -14.10 0.29
CA TYR A 35 -10.46 -13.17 -0.77
C TYR A 35 -10.46 -11.73 -0.27
N GLU A 36 -11.50 -11.31 0.45
CA GLU A 36 -11.57 -9.97 1.02
C GLU A 36 -10.41 -9.70 1.97
N THR A 37 -10.06 -10.67 2.81
CA THR A 37 -8.91 -10.55 3.71
C THR A 37 -7.60 -10.41 2.94
N MET A 38 -7.40 -11.23 1.91
CA MET A 38 -6.20 -11.17 1.07
C MET A 38 -6.05 -9.80 0.40
N VAL A 39 -7.14 -9.26 -0.15
CA VAL A 39 -7.12 -7.95 -0.80
C VAL A 39 -6.83 -6.85 0.21
N ARG A 40 -7.45 -6.89 1.38
CA ARG A 40 -7.20 -5.91 2.45
C ARG A 40 -5.75 -5.94 2.92
N ASP A 41 -5.19 -7.13 3.10
CA ASP A 41 -3.80 -7.29 3.54
C ASP A 41 -2.84 -6.77 2.47
N MET A 42 -3.10 -7.05 1.21
CA MET A 42 -2.30 -6.55 0.09
C MET A 42 -2.33 -5.02 0.02
N LEU A 43 -3.52 -4.43 0.14
CA LEU A 43 -3.68 -2.98 0.13
C LEU A 43 -3.00 -2.35 1.35
N ARG A 44 -3.14 -2.97 2.52
CA ARG A 44 -2.46 -2.51 3.73
C ARG A 44 -0.95 -2.47 3.54
N ASP A 45 -0.38 -3.52 2.99
CA ASP A 45 1.07 -3.60 2.78
C ASP A 45 1.55 -2.54 1.79
N LEU A 46 0.79 -2.30 0.73
CA LEU A 46 1.10 -1.24 -0.25
C LEU A 46 1.01 0.16 0.37
N VAL A 47 0.02 0.39 1.22
CA VAL A 47 -0.11 1.66 1.95
C VAL A 47 1.07 1.87 2.90
N ILE A 48 1.47 0.82 3.62
CA ILE A 48 2.65 0.88 4.51
C ILE A 48 3.91 1.24 3.71
N GLU A 49 4.11 0.61 2.55
CA GLU A 49 5.25 0.94 1.68
C GLU A 49 5.22 2.39 1.22
N ALA A 50 4.05 2.89 0.83
CA ALA A 50 3.89 4.28 0.40
C ALA A 50 4.19 5.25 1.54
N ASP A 51 3.67 4.98 2.74
CA ASP A 51 3.90 5.82 3.92
C ASP A 51 5.38 5.85 4.31
N LEU A 52 6.05 4.69 4.25
CA LEU A 52 7.49 4.61 4.54
C LEU A 52 8.31 5.38 3.50
N ARG A 53 7.95 5.30 2.23
CA ARG A 53 8.61 6.06 1.18
C ARG A 53 8.46 7.57 1.40
N ASP A 54 7.26 8.01 1.73
CA ASP A 54 6.98 9.42 2.00
C ASP A 54 7.74 9.91 3.24
N ALA A 55 7.82 9.09 4.27
CA ALA A 55 8.60 9.41 5.48
C ALA A 55 10.09 9.54 5.18
N ARG A 56 10.64 8.66 4.35
CA ARG A 56 12.05 8.73 3.93
C ARG A 56 12.32 9.98 3.10
N GLU A 57 11.42 10.33 2.20
CA GLU A 57 11.54 11.54 1.39
C GLU A 57 11.50 12.79 2.26
N ALA A 58 10.58 12.87 3.21
CA ALA A 58 10.52 13.98 4.17
C ALA A 58 11.79 14.09 5.02
N ALA A 59 12.33 12.96 5.47
CA ALA A 59 13.60 12.92 6.22
C ALA A 59 14.78 13.41 5.36
N ASN A 60 14.84 13.00 4.10
CA ASN A 60 15.89 13.44 3.17
C ASN A 60 15.82 14.94 2.88
N VAL A 61 14.62 15.50 2.75
CA VAL A 61 14.43 16.94 2.57
C VAL A 61 14.91 17.69 3.80
N ALA A 62 14.54 17.23 5.00
CA ALA A 62 14.97 17.83 6.27
C ALA A 62 16.50 17.80 6.42
N ILE A 63 17.15 16.71 6.03
CA ILE A 63 18.61 16.59 6.06
C ILE A 63 19.26 17.60 5.11
N ARG A 64 18.76 17.73 3.90
CA ARG A 64 19.27 18.68 2.90
C ARG A 64 19.12 20.12 3.36
N GLU A 65 18.00 20.45 3.97
CA GLU A 65 17.77 21.78 4.53
C GLU A 65 18.72 22.09 5.69
N ALA A 66 18.95 21.11 6.57
CA ALA A 66 19.90 21.24 7.68
C ALA A 66 21.33 21.43 7.18
N GLU A 67 21.73 20.69 6.15
CA GLU A 67 23.05 20.82 5.53
C GLU A 67 23.24 22.20 4.89
N ALA A 68 22.21 22.70 4.19
CA ALA A 68 22.25 24.03 3.58
C ALA A 68 22.38 25.14 4.65
N ALA A 69 21.61 25.03 5.73
CA ALA A 69 21.69 25.97 6.85
C ALA A 69 23.06 25.93 7.53
N ALA A 70 23.65 24.76 7.69
CA ALA A 70 24.97 24.62 8.27
C ALA A 70 26.06 25.28 7.41
N ARG A 71 25.97 25.14 6.09
CA ARG A 71 26.88 25.79 5.14
C ARG A 71 26.76 27.31 5.19
N ASP A 72 25.53 27.83 5.18
CA ASP A 72 25.29 29.27 5.27
C ASP A 72 25.84 29.84 6.57
N ASN A 73 25.65 29.16 7.69
CA ASN A 73 26.19 29.56 8.96
C ASN A 73 27.74 29.56 8.97
N ALA A 74 28.34 28.58 8.33
CA ALA A 74 29.81 28.53 8.23
C ALA A 74 30.35 29.64 7.33
N ASP A 75 29.63 29.96 6.21
CA ASP A 75 30.06 31.03 5.31
C ASP A 75 29.96 32.42 5.93
N ASN A 76 29.14 32.59 6.95
CA ASN A 76 28.95 33.87 7.66
C ASN A 76 29.90 34.09 8.84
N LEU A 77 30.90 33.27 8.99
CA LEU A 77 31.92 33.44 10.07
C LEU A 77 32.79 34.71 9.88
#